data_129e39996f64e0f6319c0aeb116465f9
#
_entry.id   129e39996f64e0f6319c0aeb116465f9
#
_cell.length_a   1.000
_cell.length_b   1.000
_cell.length_c   1.000
_cell.angle_alpha   90.00
_cell.angle_beta   90.00
_cell.angle_gamma   90.00
#
_symmetry.space_group_name_H-M   'P 1'
#
loop_
_entity.id
_entity.type
_entity.pdbx_description
1 polymer ?
#
loop_
_entity_poly.entity_id
_entity_poly.type
_entity_poly.pdbx_seq_one_letter_code
_entity_poly.pdbx_strand_id
1 'polypeptide(L)'
;FRLGTINGNNCENIRIELNLMPEYSFSEIISILQNRRKAFPKADCKELLAGILDEKLSDYIAKKINTKSINDSTIKRLANILSKMDFTPIKSDNNATAQVTAGGITSKEIDVNTLALKSDKRIKFCGEILDVDGDCGGDNLSFAWASGMLCAEI
;
A
#
# COMPACT_ATOMS: atom_id res chain seq x y z
N PHE A 1 4.12 3.45 2.50
CA PHE A 1 4.29 1.98 2.64
C PHE A 1 5.64 1.59 2.06
N ARG A 2 6.66 1.45 2.89
CA ARG A 2 7.86 0.71 2.48
C ARG A 2 7.56 -0.77 2.63
N LEU A 3 7.12 -1.43 1.59
CA LEU A 3 7.34 -2.87 1.47
C LEU A 3 8.85 -3.02 1.30
N GLY A 4 9.54 -3.41 2.39
CA GLY A 4 10.94 -3.79 2.31
C GLY A 4 11.12 -4.80 1.20
N THR A 5 12.24 -4.72 0.54
CA THR A 5 12.65 -5.57 -0.59
C THR A 5 12.26 -7.02 -0.31
N ILE A 6 11.22 -7.51 -1.00
CA ILE A 6 10.89 -8.92 -0.99
C ILE A 6 11.91 -9.58 -1.91
N ASN A 7 13.07 -9.94 -1.34
CA ASN A 7 14.09 -10.68 -2.06
C ASN A 7 13.58 -12.10 -2.31
N GLY A 8 13.22 -12.36 -3.55
CA GLY A 8 12.87 -13.70 -4.03
C GLY A 8 11.40 -14.10 -3.78
N ASN A 9 11.03 -15.25 -4.28
CA ASN A 9 9.68 -15.82 -4.30
C ASN A 9 9.13 -16.25 -2.91
N ASN A 10 9.67 -15.77 -1.80
CA ASN A 10 9.31 -16.23 -0.47
C ASN A 10 8.49 -15.17 0.28
N CYS A 11 7.18 -15.16 0.02
CA CYS A 11 6.21 -14.31 0.71
C CYS A 11 5.65 -14.95 2.00
N GLU A 12 6.17 -16.11 2.43
CA GLU A 12 5.59 -16.96 3.49
C GLU A 12 5.46 -16.26 4.85
N ASN A 13 6.26 -15.22 5.11
CA ASN A 13 6.25 -14.50 6.39
C ASN A 13 5.67 -13.07 6.28
N ILE A 14 5.07 -12.73 5.14
CA ILE A 14 4.50 -11.40 4.93
C ILE A 14 3.01 -11.46 5.18
N ARG A 15 2.53 -10.55 6.03
CA ARG A 15 1.11 -10.32 6.26
C ARG A 15 0.79 -8.86 5.93
N ILE A 16 -0.22 -8.64 5.13
CA ILE A 16 -0.73 -7.31 4.81
C ILE A 16 -2.06 -7.14 5.51
N GLU A 17 -2.18 -6.10 6.29
CA GLU A 17 -3.40 -5.70 6.97
C GLU A 17 -3.85 -4.35 6.41
N LEU A 18 -5.08 -4.28 5.90
CA LEU A 18 -5.67 -3.06 5.38
C LEU A 18 -6.81 -2.61 6.30
N ASN A 19 -6.74 -1.34 6.74
CA ASN A 19 -7.88 -0.65 7.32
C ASN A 19 -8.61 0.11 6.20
N LEU A 20 -9.85 -0.29 5.91
CA LEU A 20 -10.66 0.28 4.84
C LEU A 20 -11.46 1.52 5.29
N MET A 21 -11.50 1.79 6.59
CA MET A 21 -12.20 2.94 7.19
C MET A 21 -11.33 3.58 8.28
N PRO A 22 -10.14 4.10 7.94
CA PRO A 22 -9.14 4.57 8.92
C PRO A 22 -9.62 5.76 9.75
N GLU A 23 -10.61 6.53 9.27
CA GLU A 23 -11.18 7.69 9.98
C GLU A 23 -12.15 7.30 11.10
N TYR A 24 -12.54 6.01 11.19
CA TYR A 24 -13.55 5.53 12.14
C TYR A 24 -12.98 4.49 13.09
N SER A 25 -13.33 4.60 14.36
CA SER A 25 -13.11 3.55 15.35
C SER A 25 -13.98 2.32 15.06
N PHE A 26 -13.60 1.18 15.61
CA PHE A 26 -14.38 -0.06 15.46
C PHE A 26 -15.84 0.08 15.92
N SER A 27 -16.08 0.81 17.01
CA SER A 27 -17.42 1.07 17.54
C SER A 27 -18.26 1.96 16.62
N GLU A 28 -17.64 2.95 16.00
CA GLU A 28 -18.31 3.81 15.01
C GLU A 28 -18.68 3.04 13.77
N ILE A 29 -17.79 2.17 13.27
CA ILE A 29 -18.09 1.28 12.13
C ILE A 29 -19.30 0.40 12.44
N ILE A 30 -19.36 -0.20 13.63
CA ILE A 30 -20.54 -0.97 14.07
C ILE A 30 -21.80 -0.10 14.05
N SER A 31 -21.73 1.11 14.60
CA SER A 31 -22.86 2.03 14.65
C SER A 31 -23.36 2.44 13.27
N ILE A 32 -22.44 2.71 12.36
CA ILE A 32 -22.75 3.01 10.95
C ILE A 32 -23.51 1.83 10.32
N LEU A 33 -22.99 0.62 10.43
CA LEU A 33 -23.60 -0.58 9.86
C LEU A 33 -24.97 -0.89 10.47
N GLN A 34 -25.13 -0.70 11.79
CA GLN A 34 -26.42 -0.88 12.48
C GLN A 34 -27.46 0.14 12.02
N ASN A 35 -27.07 1.40 11.87
CA ASN A 35 -27.97 2.44 11.35
C ASN A 35 -28.40 2.15 9.92
N ARG A 36 -27.49 1.70 9.07
CA ARG A 36 -27.82 1.29 7.69
C ARG A 36 -28.76 0.08 7.68
N ARG A 37 -28.53 -0.92 8.52
CA ARG A 37 -29.45 -2.06 8.65
C ARG A 37 -30.87 -1.62 9.07
N LYS A 38 -30.98 -0.65 9.96
CA LYS A 38 -32.27 -0.09 10.36
C LYS A 38 -32.96 0.66 9.22
N ALA A 39 -32.19 1.44 8.46
CA ALA A 39 -32.71 2.20 7.32
C ALA A 39 -33.09 1.28 6.15
N PHE A 40 -32.36 0.19 5.97
CA PHE A 40 -32.53 -0.77 4.86
C PHE A 40 -32.67 -2.20 5.38
N PRO A 41 -33.83 -2.56 5.99
CA PRO A 41 -33.98 -3.85 6.69
C PRO A 41 -33.90 -5.10 5.78
N LYS A 42 -34.08 -4.92 4.46
CA LYS A 42 -33.99 -6.00 3.46
C LYS A 42 -32.66 -6.07 2.74
N ALA A 43 -31.74 -5.12 3.02
CA ALA A 43 -30.46 -5.06 2.37
C ALA A 43 -29.61 -6.29 2.72
N ASP A 44 -28.90 -6.82 1.74
CA ASP A 44 -27.86 -7.82 1.92
C ASP A 44 -26.52 -7.19 2.34
N CYS A 45 -25.47 -8.01 2.50
CA CYS A 45 -24.16 -7.52 2.87
C CYS A 45 -23.57 -6.53 1.85
N LYS A 46 -23.76 -6.78 0.55
CA LYS A 46 -23.26 -5.91 -0.52
C LYS A 46 -23.98 -4.56 -0.48
N GLU A 47 -25.29 -4.58 -0.37
CA GLU A 47 -26.12 -3.37 -0.30
C GLU A 47 -25.82 -2.53 0.96
N LEU A 48 -25.54 -3.17 2.10
CA LEU A 48 -25.08 -2.45 3.30
C LEU A 48 -23.75 -1.71 3.13
N LEU A 49 -22.90 -2.16 2.24
CA LEU A 49 -21.61 -1.55 1.95
C LEU A 49 -21.66 -0.54 0.79
N ALA A 50 -22.77 -0.47 0.06
CA ALA A 50 -22.94 0.46 -1.06
C ALA A 50 -22.75 1.92 -0.63
N GLY A 51 -21.89 2.66 -1.34
CA GLY A 51 -21.53 4.04 -1.01
C GLY A 51 -20.54 4.20 0.14
N ILE A 52 -20.13 3.11 0.81
CA ILE A 52 -18.99 3.09 1.74
C ILE A 52 -17.75 2.62 1.00
N LEU A 53 -17.87 1.57 0.21
CA LEU A 53 -16.79 0.97 -0.55
C LEU A 53 -17.13 0.91 -2.04
N ASP A 54 -16.09 0.72 -2.86
CA ASP A 54 -16.25 0.36 -4.28
C ASP A 54 -17.08 -0.92 -4.43
N GLU A 55 -17.82 -1.03 -5.55
CA GLU A 55 -18.73 -2.14 -5.79
C GLU A 55 -18.01 -3.51 -5.80
N LYS A 56 -16.84 -3.61 -6.43
CA LYS A 56 -16.07 -4.87 -6.52
C LYS A 56 -15.60 -5.32 -5.16
N LEU A 57 -15.19 -4.38 -4.31
CA LEU A 57 -14.74 -4.68 -2.95
C LEU A 57 -15.92 -5.08 -2.06
N SER A 58 -17.06 -4.40 -2.19
CA SER A 58 -18.31 -4.75 -1.51
C SER A 58 -18.78 -6.16 -1.87
N ASP A 59 -18.71 -6.53 -3.15
CA ASP A 59 -19.06 -7.87 -3.64
C ASP A 59 -18.10 -8.95 -3.11
N TYR A 60 -16.80 -8.66 -3.09
CA TYR A 60 -15.80 -9.56 -2.50
C TYR A 60 -16.05 -9.81 -1.01
N ILE A 61 -16.31 -8.76 -0.23
CA ILE A 61 -16.57 -8.86 1.21
C ILE A 61 -17.88 -9.62 1.46
N ALA A 62 -18.94 -9.34 0.68
CA ALA A 62 -20.21 -10.06 0.78
C ALA A 62 -20.05 -11.57 0.53
N LYS A 63 -19.27 -11.95 -0.49
CA LYS A 63 -18.91 -13.36 -0.76
C LYS A 63 -18.10 -13.99 0.37
N LYS A 64 -17.17 -13.26 0.96
CA LYS A 64 -16.35 -13.73 2.09
C LYS A 64 -17.19 -13.95 3.36
N ILE A 65 -18.16 -13.08 3.62
CA ILE A 65 -19.12 -13.23 4.73
C ILE A 65 -20.07 -14.39 4.50
N ASN A 66 -20.52 -14.57 3.28
CA ASN A 66 -21.37 -15.67 2.78
C ASN A 66 -22.58 -15.93 3.71
N THR A 67 -23.40 -14.91 3.94
CA THR A 67 -24.64 -15.03 4.74
C THR A 67 -25.77 -14.25 4.14
N LYS A 68 -26.98 -14.79 4.29
CA LYS A 68 -28.23 -14.11 3.91
C LYS A 68 -28.84 -13.34 5.09
N SER A 69 -28.34 -13.53 6.30
CA SER A 69 -28.89 -12.92 7.51
C SER A 69 -27.96 -11.86 8.06
N ILE A 70 -28.45 -10.63 8.13
CA ILE A 70 -27.73 -9.49 8.70
C ILE A 70 -28.15 -9.33 10.18
N ASN A 71 -27.55 -10.12 11.03
CA ASN A 71 -27.69 -10.01 12.49
C ASN A 71 -26.50 -9.28 13.13
N ASP A 72 -26.51 -9.11 14.45
CA ASP A 72 -25.44 -8.40 15.16
C ASP A 72 -24.07 -9.10 15.03
N SER A 73 -24.07 -10.43 14.94
CA SER A 73 -22.83 -11.17 14.67
C SER A 73 -22.27 -10.84 13.27
N THR A 74 -23.14 -10.77 12.28
CA THR A 74 -22.76 -10.37 10.91
C THR A 74 -22.21 -8.95 10.87
N ILE A 75 -22.86 -8.02 11.58
CA ILE A 75 -22.40 -6.61 11.70
C ILE A 75 -20.99 -6.56 12.32
N LYS A 76 -20.74 -7.30 13.40
CA LYS A 76 -19.41 -7.36 14.03
C LYS A 76 -18.36 -7.96 13.08
N ARG A 77 -18.69 -9.00 12.32
CA ARG A 77 -17.80 -9.60 11.33
C ARG A 77 -17.48 -8.62 10.19
N LEU A 78 -18.47 -7.89 9.69
CA LEU A 78 -18.27 -6.83 8.70
C LEU A 78 -17.38 -5.73 9.26
N ALA A 79 -17.66 -5.22 10.45
CA ALA A 79 -16.84 -4.19 11.08
C ALA A 79 -15.38 -4.63 11.26
N ASN A 80 -15.17 -5.90 11.63
CA ASN A 80 -13.80 -6.45 11.75
C ASN A 80 -13.08 -6.48 10.40
N ILE A 81 -13.75 -6.88 9.31
CA ILE A 81 -13.15 -6.87 7.98
C ILE A 81 -12.86 -5.43 7.53
N LEU A 82 -13.76 -4.48 7.80
CA LEU A 82 -13.59 -3.08 7.41
C LEU A 82 -12.44 -2.41 8.14
N SER A 83 -12.24 -2.72 9.43
CA SER A 83 -11.16 -2.16 10.22
C SER A 83 -9.83 -2.90 10.05
N LYS A 84 -9.90 -4.19 9.68
CA LYS A 84 -8.73 -5.07 9.68
C LYS A 84 -8.89 -6.20 8.65
N MET A 85 -8.57 -5.90 7.41
CA MET A 85 -8.64 -6.87 6.33
C MET A 85 -7.26 -7.47 6.08
N ASP A 86 -7.12 -8.77 6.37
CA ASP A 86 -5.86 -9.49 6.24
C ASP A 86 -5.69 -10.11 4.85
N PHE A 87 -4.47 -10.01 4.33
CA PHE A 87 -4.01 -10.69 3.12
C PHE A 87 -2.67 -11.38 3.36
N THR A 88 -2.52 -12.56 2.79
CA THR A 88 -1.22 -13.24 2.69
C THR A 88 -0.78 -13.19 1.23
N PRO A 89 0.31 -12.49 0.89
CA PRO A 89 0.83 -12.48 -0.46
C PRO A 89 1.24 -13.90 -0.89
N ILE A 90 0.92 -14.26 -2.14
CA ILE A 90 1.29 -15.57 -2.70
C ILE A 90 2.65 -15.47 -3.39
N LYS A 91 2.85 -14.38 -4.13
CA LYS A 91 4.10 -14.10 -4.86
C LYS A 91 4.21 -12.63 -5.19
N SER A 92 5.42 -12.16 -5.46
CA SER A 92 5.64 -10.89 -6.12
C SER A 92 5.34 -11.02 -7.62
N ASP A 93 4.63 -10.06 -8.19
CA ASP A 93 4.49 -9.97 -9.64
C ASP A 93 5.67 -9.19 -10.19
N ASN A 94 6.56 -9.87 -10.93
CA ASN A 94 7.74 -9.24 -11.56
C ASN A 94 7.38 -8.39 -12.78
N ASN A 95 6.11 -8.28 -13.14
CA ASN A 95 5.67 -7.46 -14.26
C ASN A 95 5.48 -6.00 -13.83
N ALA A 96 6.53 -5.28 -13.91
CA ALA A 96 6.72 -3.90 -14.42
C ALA A 96 5.65 -2.81 -14.19
N THR A 97 4.82 -2.89 -13.16
CA THR A 97 4.02 -1.74 -12.70
C THR A 97 4.60 -1.08 -11.44
N ALA A 98 5.76 -1.57 -10.98
CA ALA A 98 6.47 -0.94 -9.88
C ALA A 98 6.92 0.47 -10.30
N GLN A 99 6.55 1.48 -9.52
CA GLN A 99 6.95 2.88 -9.77
C GLN A 99 8.37 3.17 -9.31
N VAL A 100 8.94 2.29 -8.50
CA VAL A 100 10.28 2.43 -7.89
C VAL A 100 10.95 1.06 -7.88
N THR A 101 12.26 1.04 -8.15
CA THR A 101 13.08 -0.17 -8.08
C THR A 101 14.02 -0.06 -6.87
N ALA A 102 13.94 -1.01 -5.94
CA ALA A 102 14.84 -1.06 -4.80
C ALA A 102 16.22 -1.60 -5.20
N GLY A 103 17.27 -1.04 -4.61
CA GLY A 103 18.66 -1.36 -4.90
C GLY A 103 19.30 -0.35 -5.84
N GLY A 104 20.58 -0.54 -6.11
CA GLY A 104 21.38 0.37 -6.92
C GLY A 104 22.77 0.59 -6.31
N ILE A 105 23.40 1.70 -6.69
CA ILE A 105 24.70 2.09 -6.17
C ILE A 105 24.52 2.68 -4.78
N THR A 106 25.14 2.03 -3.79
CA THR A 106 25.01 2.43 -2.39
C THR A 106 25.72 3.77 -2.12
N SER A 107 25.15 4.60 -1.26
CA SER A 107 25.74 5.86 -0.81
C SER A 107 27.13 5.70 -0.18
N LYS A 108 27.50 4.48 0.25
CA LYS A 108 28.83 4.19 0.78
C LYS A 108 29.93 4.27 -0.29
N GLU A 109 29.59 4.05 -1.55
CA GLU A 109 30.53 4.03 -2.68
C GLU A 109 30.70 5.40 -3.35
N ILE A 110 29.80 6.35 -3.08
CA ILE A 110 29.82 7.68 -3.66
C ILE A 110 30.13 8.77 -2.62
N ASP A 111 30.64 9.89 -3.08
CA ASP A 111 30.71 11.14 -2.32
C ASP A 111 29.33 11.81 -2.42
N VAL A 112 28.65 11.96 -1.30
CA VAL A 112 27.29 12.50 -1.23
C VAL A 112 27.18 13.98 -1.63
N ASN A 113 28.27 14.72 -1.61
CA ASN A 113 28.29 16.14 -2.00
C ASN A 113 28.48 16.34 -3.50
N THR A 114 29.11 15.41 -4.19
CA THR A 114 29.45 15.54 -5.61
C THR A 114 28.83 14.44 -6.46
N LEU A 115 28.25 13.42 -5.82
CA LEU A 115 27.71 12.19 -6.41
C LEU A 115 28.75 11.43 -7.28
N ALA A 116 30.03 11.71 -7.06
CA ALA A 116 31.13 11.03 -7.73
C ALA A 116 31.48 9.71 -7.01
N LEU A 117 31.88 8.71 -7.79
CA LEU A 117 32.39 7.46 -7.28
C LEU A 117 33.68 7.73 -6.46
N LYS A 118 33.78 7.19 -5.24
CA LYS A 118 34.95 7.39 -4.37
C LYS A 118 36.25 6.86 -4.99
N SER A 119 36.15 5.77 -5.75
CA SER A 119 37.31 5.13 -6.42
C SER A 119 37.70 5.81 -7.73
N ASP A 120 36.76 6.53 -8.39
CA ASP A 120 37.04 7.29 -9.61
C ASP A 120 36.13 8.52 -9.71
N LYS A 121 36.66 9.68 -9.36
CA LYS A 121 35.90 10.93 -9.31
C LYS A 121 35.43 11.46 -10.66
N ARG A 122 35.86 10.87 -11.77
CA ARG A 122 35.40 11.21 -13.11
C ARG A 122 34.02 10.65 -13.40
N ILE A 123 33.57 9.64 -12.62
CA ILE A 123 32.28 8.97 -12.79
C ILE A 123 31.34 9.51 -11.72
N LYS A 124 30.23 10.07 -12.17
CA LYS A 124 29.16 10.55 -11.30
C LYS A 124 27.85 9.78 -11.59
N PHE A 125 27.02 9.61 -10.58
CA PHE A 125 25.76 8.91 -10.69
C PHE A 125 24.60 9.79 -10.20
N CYS A 126 23.46 9.78 -10.88
CA CYS A 126 22.29 10.55 -10.47
C CYS A 126 20.99 9.77 -10.74
N GLY A 127 19.93 10.15 -10.04
CA GLY A 127 18.60 9.55 -10.19
C GLY A 127 18.50 8.16 -9.60
N GLU A 128 17.61 7.36 -10.15
CA GLU A 128 17.18 6.07 -9.60
C GLU A 128 18.27 4.96 -9.65
N ILE A 129 19.37 5.21 -10.31
CA ILE A 129 20.53 4.28 -10.26
C ILE A 129 21.19 4.24 -8.87
N LEU A 130 20.98 5.28 -8.07
CA LEU A 130 21.41 5.33 -6.68
C LEU A 130 20.38 4.57 -5.81
N ASP A 131 20.89 3.83 -4.82
CA ASP A 131 20.06 3.13 -3.82
C ASP A 131 19.42 4.14 -2.84
N VAL A 132 18.52 4.95 -3.36
CA VAL A 132 17.80 6.00 -2.63
C VAL A 132 16.32 5.96 -3.03
N ASP A 133 15.46 5.62 -2.09
CA ASP A 133 14.01 5.56 -2.27
C ASP A 133 13.33 6.67 -1.45
N GLY A 134 12.61 7.55 -2.13
CA GLY A 134 11.73 8.54 -1.53
C GLY A 134 10.29 8.04 -1.40
N ASP A 135 9.48 8.75 -0.63
CA ASP A 135 8.05 8.44 -0.51
C ASP A 135 7.30 8.69 -1.83
N CYS A 136 6.20 7.95 -2.04
CA CYS A 136 5.30 8.23 -3.16
C CYS A 136 4.68 9.61 -3.01
N GLY A 137 4.82 10.45 -4.05
CA GLY A 137 4.28 11.83 -4.04
C GLY A 137 5.17 12.82 -4.79
N GLY A 138 6.25 12.34 -5.44
CA GLY A 138 7.14 13.16 -6.24
C GLY A 138 8.56 13.25 -5.70
N ASP A 139 8.87 12.66 -4.53
CA ASP A 139 10.20 12.73 -3.92
C ASP A 139 11.27 12.07 -4.79
N ASN A 140 10.97 10.90 -5.38
CA ASN A 140 11.90 10.22 -6.30
C ASN A 140 12.19 11.05 -7.55
N LEU A 141 11.18 11.72 -8.10
CA LEU A 141 11.33 12.59 -9.25
C LEU A 141 12.14 13.85 -8.89
N SER A 142 11.84 14.46 -7.75
CA SER A 142 12.58 15.61 -7.22
C SER A 142 14.05 15.28 -6.97
N PHE A 143 14.31 14.08 -6.39
CA PHE A 143 15.67 13.58 -6.20
C PHE A 143 16.40 13.36 -7.54
N ALA A 144 15.72 12.78 -8.54
CA ALA A 144 16.31 12.57 -9.85
C ALA A 144 16.73 13.89 -10.50
N TRP A 145 15.89 14.92 -10.43
CA TRP A 145 16.20 16.27 -10.93
C TRP A 145 17.36 16.92 -10.16
N ALA A 146 17.28 16.96 -8.81
CA ALA A 146 18.30 17.58 -7.98
C ALA A 146 19.68 16.91 -8.14
N SER A 147 19.69 15.57 -8.14
CA SER A 147 20.95 14.81 -8.33
C SER A 147 21.53 14.99 -9.74
N GLY A 148 20.67 15.10 -10.78
CA GLY A 148 21.09 15.41 -12.13
C GLY A 148 21.73 16.79 -12.25
N MET A 149 21.15 17.81 -11.62
CA MET A 149 21.72 19.16 -11.54
C MET A 149 23.07 19.16 -10.83
N LEU A 150 23.18 18.49 -9.68
CA LEU A 150 24.43 18.40 -8.93
C LEU A 150 25.53 17.68 -9.72
N CYS A 151 25.20 16.65 -10.48
CA CYS A 151 26.17 15.98 -11.38
C CYS A 151 26.66 16.88 -12.53
N ALA A 152 25.81 17.81 -13.00
CA ALA A 152 26.16 18.72 -14.09
C ALA A 152 27.01 19.94 -13.63
N GLU A 153 27.02 20.24 -12.32
CA GLU A 153 27.91 21.28 -11.79
C GLU A 153 29.37 20.77 -11.91
N ILE A 154 30.15 21.49 -12.73
CA ILE A 154 31.55 21.20 -13.03
C ILE A 154 32.42 22.05 -12.10
#